data_af74a4aa60f1d5955f07b4586767fc7d
#
_entry.id   af74a4aa60f1d5955f07b4586767fc7d
#
_cell.length_a   1.000
_cell.length_b   1.000
_cell.length_c   1.000
_cell.angle_alpha   90.00
_cell.angle_beta   90.00
_cell.angle_gamma   90.00
#
_symmetry.space_group_name_H-M   'P 1'
#
loop_
_entity.id
_entity.type
_entity.pdbx_description
1 polymer ?
#
loop_
_entity_poly.entity_id
_entity_poly.type
_entity_poly.pdbx_seq_one_letter_code
_entity_poly.pdbx_strand_id
1 'polypeptide(L)'
;MAARGSPTRHRDRHAFRQRGLLLAAGVVTAIVAVVAVALIASGGGGANAEASHDHATASSPRPPSHLPAGPASAQGDDPQPAVDVYAHAHGGMLSPVVKDDPALVYVPNLADGTVSVIDQQSLRVVATYRTGRAPQHVVPSWDLRTLWVNNNLGNSLSPIDPRTGRLAGPAVPVADPYNLYFTPDGTNAMVIAEAIHRIDFRDPHTFALRHSLDVGSLCAGVNHVDFSPDGTYAIATCEFAGRLVKIDLVHQSVLGYLDLGRSAAPQDIKIEPAGRIWYVADMNAGGVDLIDGDAFTKIGFVPTGPEAHGMYPSRDGRYLYVANRGGMMTSDMVPFPHHGDQGSVSVISFATRKIVATWPIPGGGTPDMGNVNADGTRLWLSGRRSNVVYVFDTGGQGGADPTTGRLLTEIPVGHEPHGLAVWPQPGRYSLGHTGIMR
;
A
#
# COMPACT_ATOMS: atom_id res chain seq x y z
N MET A 1 51.35 -8.42 -54.62
CA MET A 1 50.14 -8.84 -55.34
C MET A 1 48.96 -8.73 -54.42
N ALA A 2 48.20 -7.74 -54.68
CA ALA A 2 46.77 -7.43 -54.58
C ALA A 2 45.97 -7.97 -53.37
N ALA A 3 45.69 -7.02 -52.49
CA ALA A 3 44.60 -7.04 -51.52
C ALA A 3 43.22 -6.89 -52.22
N ARG A 4 42.20 -7.60 -51.72
CA ARG A 4 40.79 -7.19 -51.94
C ARG A 4 40.07 -7.13 -50.60
N GLY A 5 39.65 -5.92 -50.26
CA GLY A 5 38.79 -5.62 -49.18
C GLY A 5 37.33 -6.01 -49.50
N SER A 6 36.55 -6.22 -48.47
CA SER A 6 35.08 -6.38 -48.53
C SER A 6 34.41 -5.39 -47.61
N PRO A 7 33.26 -4.82 -48.01
CA PRO A 7 32.71 -3.61 -47.34
C PRO A 7 31.70 -3.90 -46.22
N THR A 8 31.79 -3.07 -45.24
CA THR A 8 30.85 -2.62 -44.21
C THR A 8 29.38 -3.04 -44.33
N ARG A 9 28.91 -3.75 -43.30
CA ARG A 9 27.50 -3.80 -42.88
C ARG A 9 27.24 -2.77 -41.78
N HIS A 10 26.75 -1.64 -42.21
CA HIS A 10 26.32 -0.56 -41.32
C HIS A 10 24.97 -0.01 -41.84
N ARG A 11 23.88 -0.77 -41.69
CA ARG A 11 22.54 -0.26 -42.06
C ARG A 11 21.33 -0.89 -41.38
N ASP A 12 21.41 -1.64 -40.28
CA ASP A 12 20.21 -2.28 -39.71
C ASP A 12 19.91 -1.94 -38.23
N ARG A 13 20.50 -0.88 -37.69
CA ARG A 13 20.22 -0.47 -36.30
C ARG A 13 19.15 0.60 -36.13
N HIS A 14 18.63 1.20 -37.20
CA HIS A 14 17.59 2.25 -37.12
C HIS A 14 16.16 1.74 -37.30
N ALA A 15 15.93 0.57 -37.86
CA ALA A 15 14.58 0.06 -38.10
C ALA A 15 13.92 -0.60 -36.89
N PHE A 16 14.70 -1.00 -35.87
CA PHE A 16 14.16 -1.65 -34.67
C PHE A 16 13.68 -0.68 -33.59
N ARG A 17 14.16 0.58 -33.59
CA ARG A 17 13.75 1.59 -32.62
C ARG A 17 12.38 2.23 -32.90
N GLN A 18 11.91 2.24 -34.15
CA GLN A 18 10.62 2.85 -34.50
C GLN A 18 9.41 1.92 -34.31
N ARG A 19 9.61 0.59 -34.25
CA ARG A 19 8.51 -0.36 -34.01
C ARG A 19 8.17 -0.54 -32.52
N GLY A 20 9.08 -0.26 -31.61
CA GLY A 20 8.84 -0.29 -30.18
C GLY A 20 8.04 0.92 -29.67
N LEU A 21 8.19 2.09 -30.29
CA LEU A 21 7.45 3.30 -29.90
C LEU A 21 5.99 3.30 -30.34
N LEU A 22 5.64 2.60 -31.43
CA LEU A 22 4.27 2.53 -31.93
C LEU A 22 3.37 1.54 -31.17
N LEU A 23 3.96 0.56 -30.46
CA LEU A 23 3.20 -0.38 -29.60
C LEU A 23 2.94 0.20 -28.22
N ALA A 24 3.81 1.06 -27.70
CA ALA A 24 3.58 1.74 -26.41
C ALA A 24 2.51 2.83 -26.51
N ALA A 25 2.41 3.54 -27.66
CA ALA A 25 1.38 4.55 -27.88
C ALA A 25 -0.03 3.97 -28.06
N GLY A 26 -0.15 2.73 -28.56
CA GLY A 26 -1.45 2.09 -28.80
C GLY A 26 -2.17 1.61 -27.53
N VAL A 27 -1.45 1.28 -26.47
CA VAL A 27 -2.03 0.80 -25.21
C VAL A 27 -2.52 1.95 -24.35
N VAL A 28 -1.83 3.09 -24.37
CA VAL A 28 -2.23 4.31 -23.63
C VAL A 28 -3.50 4.93 -24.23
N THR A 29 -3.66 4.89 -25.56
CA THR A 29 -4.85 5.45 -26.23
C THR A 29 -6.12 4.63 -25.96
N ALA A 30 -6.03 3.34 -25.69
CA ALA A 30 -7.18 2.50 -25.38
C ALA A 30 -7.75 2.74 -23.97
N ILE A 31 -6.90 3.12 -23.00
CA ILE A 31 -7.33 3.42 -21.63
C ILE A 31 -8.00 4.80 -21.54
N VAL A 32 -7.51 5.78 -22.29
CA VAL A 32 -8.13 7.13 -22.36
C VAL A 32 -9.48 7.12 -23.06
N ALA A 33 -9.71 6.24 -24.05
CA ALA A 33 -10.97 6.14 -24.76
C ALA A 33 -12.13 5.57 -23.93
N VAL A 34 -11.85 4.73 -22.93
CA VAL A 34 -12.88 4.16 -22.03
C VAL A 34 -13.35 5.18 -21.00
N VAL A 35 -12.49 6.09 -20.55
CA VAL A 35 -12.87 7.16 -19.60
C VAL A 35 -13.64 8.30 -20.29
N ALA A 36 -13.35 8.60 -21.56
CA ALA A 36 -14.03 9.67 -22.31
C ALA A 36 -15.47 9.32 -22.72
N VAL A 37 -15.81 8.04 -22.91
CA VAL A 37 -17.18 7.60 -23.26
C VAL A 37 -18.14 7.65 -22.08
N ALA A 38 -17.64 7.54 -20.84
CA ALA A 38 -18.47 7.64 -19.62
C ALA A 38 -18.88 9.09 -19.27
N LEU A 39 -18.16 10.11 -19.81
CA LEU A 39 -18.42 11.53 -19.53
C LEU A 39 -19.39 12.20 -20.54
N ILE A 40 -19.72 11.56 -21.67
CA ILE A 40 -20.58 12.12 -22.70
C ILE A 40 -22.04 11.64 -22.58
N ALA A 41 -22.33 10.64 -21.76
CA ALA A 41 -23.68 10.06 -21.61
C ALA A 41 -24.57 10.72 -20.52
N SER A 42 -24.12 11.77 -19.82
CA SER A 42 -24.86 12.42 -18.73
C SER A 42 -25.21 13.89 -18.95
N GLY A 43 -25.29 14.33 -20.20
CA GLY A 43 -25.68 15.71 -20.52
C GLY A 43 -26.89 15.77 -21.43
N GLY A 44 -28.08 16.05 -20.91
CA GLY A 44 -29.21 16.40 -21.76
C GLY A 44 -30.58 16.52 -21.08
N GLY A 45 -31.04 17.75 -20.91
CA GLY A 45 -32.46 18.13 -20.82
C GLY A 45 -33.02 18.26 -19.39
N GLY A 46 -33.44 19.33 -18.88
CA GLY A 46 -34.07 20.55 -19.32
C GLY A 46 -35.50 20.63 -18.81
N ALA A 47 -35.79 21.65 -18.01
CA ALA A 47 -36.98 22.50 -18.00
C ALA A 47 -37.70 22.67 -16.64
N ASN A 48 -37.87 23.92 -16.35
CA ASN A 48 -38.55 24.61 -15.26
C ASN A 48 -39.94 24.09 -14.84
N ALA A 49 -40.23 24.21 -13.53
CA ALA A 49 -41.55 24.67 -13.08
C ALA A 49 -41.40 25.29 -11.68
N GLU A 50 -41.65 26.62 -11.58
CA GLU A 50 -41.88 27.35 -10.34
C GLU A 50 -43.21 26.92 -9.71
N ALA A 51 -43.26 26.78 -8.41
CA ALA A 51 -44.46 26.97 -7.61
C ALA A 51 -44.09 27.39 -6.20
N SER A 52 -44.36 28.66 -5.93
CA SER A 52 -44.42 29.27 -4.62
C SER A 52 -45.60 28.72 -3.83
N HIS A 53 -45.44 28.49 -2.52
CA HIS A 53 -46.50 28.75 -1.53
C HIS A 53 -45.94 28.88 -0.09
N ASP A 54 -46.60 29.81 0.58
CA ASP A 54 -46.34 30.49 1.83
C ASP A 54 -46.31 29.65 3.14
N HIS A 55 -45.61 30.25 4.07
CA HIS A 55 -45.72 30.31 5.54
C HIS A 55 -46.74 29.43 6.30
N ALA A 56 -46.23 28.73 7.32
CA ALA A 56 -46.87 28.69 8.62
C ALA A 56 -45.83 28.39 9.74
N THR A 57 -45.62 29.36 10.61
CA THR A 57 -44.95 29.26 11.91
C THR A 57 -45.75 28.42 12.87
N ALA A 58 -45.16 27.43 13.47
CA ALA A 58 -45.69 26.75 14.66
C ALA A 58 -44.57 26.55 15.69
N SER A 59 -44.64 27.33 16.74
CA SER A 59 -43.86 27.17 17.97
C SER A 59 -44.39 25.98 18.78
N SER A 60 -43.50 25.12 19.24
CA SER A 60 -43.79 24.04 20.19
C SER A 60 -42.89 24.11 21.42
N PRO A 61 -43.39 23.75 22.59
CA PRO A 61 -42.82 24.12 23.87
C PRO A 61 -41.74 23.18 24.35
N ARG A 62 -40.75 23.73 25.03
CA ARG A 62 -39.63 23.10 25.72
C ARG A 62 -40.13 22.36 26.97
N PRO A 63 -39.76 21.09 27.22
CA PRO A 63 -40.00 20.46 28.53
C PRO A 63 -38.90 20.83 29.54
N PRO A 64 -39.20 20.80 30.85
CA PRO A 64 -38.34 21.32 31.89
C PRO A 64 -37.21 20.36 32.28
N SER A 65 -36.04 20.98 32.50
CA SER A 65 -34.88 20.35 33.15
C SER A 65 -35.17 20.16 34.64
N HIS A 66 -34.93 18.97 35.19
CA HIS A 66 -34.38 18.66 36.51
C HIS A 66 -34.39 17.16 36.75
N LEU A 67 -33.16 16.57 36.65
CA LEU A 67 -32.88 15.34 37.36
C LEU A 67 -31.70 15.61 38.32
N PRO A 68 -31.73 15.10 39.55
CA PRO A 68 -30.72 15.38 40.54
C PRO A 68 -29.41 14.63 40.22
N ALA A 69 -28.29 15.34 40.45
CA ALA A 69 -26.95 14.79 40.39
C ALA A 69 -26.79 13.67 41.42
N GLY A 70 -26.58 12.45 40.97
CA GLY A 70 -26.07 11.37 41.81
C GLY A 70 -24.62 11.58 42.15
N PRO A 71 -24.11 11.00 43.25
CA PRO A 71 -22.73 11.19 43.68
C PRO A 71 -21.74 10.66 42.65
N ALA A 72 -20.77 11.49 42.28
CA ALA A 72 -19.63 11.09 41.48
C ALA A 72 -18.87 10.01 42.23
N SER A 73 -18.94 8.77 41.74
CA SER A 73 -18.00 7.71 42.11
C SER A 73 -16.67 8.05 41.43
N ALA A 74 -15.69 8.47 42.20
CA ALA A 74 -14.30 8.50 41.80
C ALA A 74 -13.87 7.04 41.57
N GLN A 75 -14.05 6.54 40.34
CA GLN A 75 -13.32 5.37 39.87
C GLN A 75 -11.91 5.86 39.57
N GLY A 76 -10.95 5.35 40.35
CA GLY A 76 -9.55 5.55 40.08
C GLY A 76 -9.24 5.08 38.66
N ASP A 77 -8.61 5.95 37.87
CA ASP A 77 -7.98 5.61 36.63
C ASP A 77 -6.84 4.61 36.93
N ASP A 78 -7.17 3.32 36.96
CA ASP A 78 -6.17 2.30 36.75
C ASP A 78 -5.66 2.52 35.31
N PRO A 79 -4.36 2.79 35.12
CA PRO A 79 -3.85 3.03 33.77
C PRO A 79 -4.12 1.76 32.95
N GLN A 80 -5.04 1.86 32.01
CA GLN A 80 -5.22 0.82 30.99
C GLN A 80 -3.83 0.49 30.43
N PRO A 81 -3.46 -0.78 30.32
CA PRO A 81 -2.18 -1.15 29.73
C PRO A 81 -2.07 -0.46 28.38
N ALA A 82 -0.95 0.23 28.16
CA ALA A 82 -0.71 0.97 26.92
C ALA A 82 -0.89 -0.01 25.73
N VAL A 83 -1.80 0.32 24.83
CA VAL A 83 -2.01 -0.46 23.61
C VAL A 83 -0.74 -0.40 22.80
N ASP A 84 -0.22 -1.55 22.38
CA ASP A 84 0.80 -1.66 21.34
C ASP A 84 0.29 -2.61 20.26
N VAL A 85 -0.15 -2.04 19.16
CA VAL A 85 -0.70 -2.83 18.04
C VAL A 85 0.36 -3.74 17.39
N TYR A 86 1.64 -3.47 17.61
CA TYR A 86 2.76 -4.27 17.11
C TYR A 86 3.42 -5.15 18.18
N ALA A 87 2.80 -5.29 19.36
CA ALA A 87 3.37 -6.00 20.51
C ALA A 87 3.95 -7.40 20.19
N HIS A 88 3.44 -8.06 19.16
CA HIS A 88 3.93 -9.38 18.70
C HIS A 88 4.75 -9.34 17.41
N ALA A 89 4.94 -8.14 16.84
CA ALA A 89 5.66 -7.94 15.56
C ALA A 89 7.07 -7.33 15.77
N HIS A 90 7.55 -7.25 17.01
CA HIS A 90 8.91 -6.79 17.33
C HIS A 90 9.98 -7.80 16.88
N GLY A 91 11.23 -7.31 16.78
CA GLY A 91 12.38 -8.16 16.42
C GLY A 91 12.51 -9.40 17.32
N GLY A 92 12.75 -10.55 16.70
CA GLY A 92 12.88 -11.83 17.42
C GLY A 92 11.56 -12.55 17.74
N MET A 93 10.40 -11.98 17.43
CA MET A 93 9.08 -12.55 17.75
C MET A 93 8.48 -13.36 16.58
N LEU A 94 9.30 -14.19 15.93
CA LEU A 94 8.80 -15.08 14.87
C LEU A 94 7.81 -16.11 15.43
N SER A 95 6.68 -16.24 14.74
CA SER A 95 5.72 -17.31 15.01
C SER A 95 6.39 -18.69 14.88
N PRO A 96 6.04 -19.68 15.72
CA PRO A 96 6.47 -21.06 15.51
C PRO A 96 6.10 -21.63 14.13
N VAL A 97 5.10 -21.08 13.48
CA VAL A 97 4.67 -21.49 12.12
C VAL A 97 5.74 -21.21 11.07
N VAL A 98 6.50 -20.10 11.24
CA VAL A 98 7.41 -19.57 10.19
C VAL A 98 8.87 -19.53 10.60
N LYS A 99 9.20 -19.89 11.83
CA LYS A 99 10.58 -19.74 12.38
C LYS A 99 11.64 -20.52 11.60
N ASP A 100 11.25 -21.60 10.93
CA ASP A 100 12.12 -22.49 10.17
C ASP A 100 12.02 -22.24 8.64
N ASP A 101 11.22 -21.24 8.22
CA ASP A 101 11.10 -20.89 6.81
C ASP A 101 12.40 -20.21 6.31
N PRO A 102 12.78 -20.42 5.05
CA PRO A 102 13.97 -19.78 4.48
C PRO A 102 13.80 -18.26 4.40
N ALA A 103 14.88 -17.54 4.71
CA ALA A 103 14.89 -16.07 4.66
C ALA A 103 14.95 -15.57 3.21
N LEU A 104 13.80 -15.33 2.60
CA LEU A 104 13.62 -14.95 1.21
C LEU A 104 12.85 -13.63 1.07
N VAL A 105 13.03 -12.96 -0.07
CA VAL A 105 12.22 -11.81 -0.47
C VAL A 105 11.54 -12.14 -1.79
N TYR A 106 10.23 -11.96 -1.85
CA TYR A 106 9.40 -12.25 -3.01
C TYR A 106 8.98 -10.95 -3.68
N VAL A 107 9.42 -10.73 -4.89
CA VAL A 107 9.30 -9.45 -5.63
C VAL A 107 8.41 -9.63 -6.84
N PRO A 108 7.18 -9.12 -6.82
CA PRO A 108 6.31 -9.17 -7.99
C PRO A 108 6.82 -8.15 -9.03
N ASN A 109 7.04 -8.60 -10.26
CA ASN A 109 7.47 -7.80 -11.40
C ASN A 109 6.25 -7.58 -12.32
N LEU A 110 5.63 -6.42 -12.20
CA LEU A 110 4.32 -6.12 -12.77
C LEU A 110 4.30 -6.27 -14.29
N ALA A 111 5.28 -5.68 -14.98
CA ALA A 111 5.33 -5.72 -16.44
C ALA A 111 5.68 -7.10 -17.00
N ASP A 112 6.40 -7.92 -16.26
CA ASP A 112 6.85 -9.25 -16.71
C ASP A 112 5.86 -10.37 -16.38
N GLY A 113 4.92 -10.15 -15.47
CA GLY A 113 4.01 -11.20 -14.97
C GLY A 113 4.73 -12.29 -14.18
N THR A 114 5.77 -11.91 -13.43
CA THR A 114 6.63 -12.83 -12.70
C THR A 114 6.82 -12.42 -11.25
N VAL A 115 7.33 -13.34 -10.42
CA VAL A 115 7.87 -13.05 -9.08
C VAL A 115 9.35 -13.48 -9.07
N SER A 116 10.25 -12.55 -8.74
CA SER A 116 11.65 -12.83 -8.42
C SER A 116 11.77 -13.19 -6.95
N VAL A 117 12.57 -14.22 -6.64
CA VAL A 117 12.86 -14.65 -5.27
C VAL A 117 14.31 -14.34 -4.95
N ILE A 118 14.55 -13.54 -3.92
CA ILE A 118 15.88 -13.14 -3.49
C ILE A 118 16.20 -13.83 -2.16
N ASP A 119 17.38 -14.40 -2.05
CA ASP A 119 17.93 -14.90 -0.78
C ASP A 119 18.51 -13.73 0.02
N GLN A 120 18.03 -13.58 1.27
CA GLN A 120 18.39 -12.43 2.12
C GLN A 120 19.86 -12.45 2.58
N GLN A 121 20.51 -13.61 2.59
CA GLN A 121 21.88 -13.73 3.02
C GLN A 121 22.86 -13.41 1.88
N SER A 122 22.66 -14.04 0.72
CA SER A 122 23.52 -13.86 -0.44
C SER A 122 23.23 -12.56 -1.23
N LEU A 123 22.07 -11.93 -1.00
CA LEU A 123 21.59 -10.75 -1.72
C LEU A 123 21.49 -10.99 -3.23
N ARG A 124 21.02 -12.19 -3.63
CA ARG A 124 20.91 -12.59 -5.04
C ARG A 124 19.54 -13.17 -5.37
N VAL A 125 19.09 -12.93 -6.58
CA VAL A 125 17.93 -13.64 -7.13
C VAL A 125 18.28 -15.10 -7.29
N VAL A 126 17.54 -15.99 -6.61
CA VAL A 126 17.74 -17.44 -6.63
C VAL A 126 16.69 -18.17 -7.46
N ALA A 127 15.57 -17.52 -7.76
CA ALA A 127 14.53 -18.06 -8.64
C ALA A 127 13.67 -16.95 -9.23
N THR A 128 12.98 -17.25 -10.34
CA THR A 128 11.94 -16.37 -10.92
C THR A 128 10.82 -17.28 -11.45
N TYR A 129 9.58 -16.98 -11.07
CA TYR A 129 8.39 -17.75 -11.44
C TYR A 129 7.40 -16.90 -12.22
N ARG A 130 6.78 -17.46 -13.26
CA ARG A 130 5.60 -16.86 -13.88
C ARG A 130 4.40 -17.07 -12.95
N THR A 131 3.61 -16.01 -12.75
CA THR A 131 2.40 -16.03 -11.90
C THR A 131 1.15 -15.70 -12.72
N GLY A 132 0.92 -14.46 -13.03
CA GLY A 132 -0.21 -13.97 -13.81
C GLY A 132 0.09 -12.60 -14.39
N ARG A 133 -0.92 -11.95 -15.00
CA ARG A 133 -0.75 -10.60 -15.56
C ARG A 133 -0.75 -9.55 -14.46
N ALA A 134 0.20 -8.64 -14.51
CA ALA A 134 0.37 -7.52 -13.60
C ALA A 134 0.30 -7.94 -12.11
N PRO A 135 1.26 -8.75 -11.62
CA PRO A 135 1.35 -9.04 -10.19
C PRO A 135 1.71 -7.78 -9.42
N GLN A 136 0.82 -7.34 -8.51
CA GLN A 136 0.97 -6.09 -7.75
C GLN A 136 1.67 -6.32 -6.41
N HIS A 137 1.17 -7.27 -5.60
CA HIS A 137 1.65 -7.53 -4.26
C HIS A 137 1.88 -9.01 -4.02
N VAL A 138 2.80 -9.32 -3.10
CA VAL A 138 2.92 -10.64 -2.48
C VAL A 138 2.51 -10.50 -1.02
N VAL A 139 1.48 -11.25 -0.62
CA VAL A 139 0.76 -11.06 0.63
C VAL A 139 0.74 -12.34 1.45
N PRO A 140 1.24 -12.33 2.71
CA PRO A 140 1.10 -13.49 3.59
C PRO A 140 -0.38 -13.74 3.95
N SER A 141 -0.80 -15.02 3.92
CA SER A 141 -2.10 -15.43 4.46
C SER A 141 -2.20 -15.15 5.96
N TRP A 142 -3.42 -15.03 6.48
CA TRP A 142 -3.64 -14.78 7.90
C TRP A 142 -2.93 -15.79 8.80
N ASP A 143 -2.96 -17.08 8.44
CA ASP A 143 -2.36 -18.20 9.18
C ASP A 143 -0.87 -18.39 8.89
N LEU A 144 -0.24 -17.52 8.09
CA LEU A 144 1.17 -17.51 7.74
C LEU A 144 1.68 -18.73 6.94
N ARG A 145 0.76 -19.52 6.34
CA ARG A 145 1.11 -20.78 5.66
C ARG A 145 1.27 -20.65 4.15
N THR A 146 0.82 -19.54 3.59
CA THR A 146 0.83 -19.28 2.13
C THR A 146 1.18 -17.82 1.88
N LEU A 147 1.97 -17.57 0.83
CA LEU A 147 2.12 -16.23 0.28
C LEU A 147 1.29 -16.15 -1.01
N TRP A 148 0.43 -15.14 -1.11
CA TRP A 148 -0.46 -14.94 -2.24
C TRP A 148 0.05 -13.83 -3.15
N VAL A 149 0.25 -14.14 -4.42
CA VAL A 149 0.60 -13.16 -5.45
C VAL A 149 -0.66 -12.61 -6.08
N ASN A 150 -0.89 -11.32 -5.94
CA ASN A 150 -2.08 -10.64 -6.46
C ASN A 150 -1.87 -10.28 -7.93
N ASN A 151 -2.37 -11.10 -8.85
CA ASN A 151 -2.28 -10.85 -10.29
C ASN A 151 -3.46 -9.96 -10.71
N ASN A 152 -3.32 -8.64 -10.55
CA ASN A 152 -4.41 -7.68 -10.71
C ASN A 152 -5.11 -7.78 -12.06
N LEU A 153 -4.40 -7.53 -13.17
CA LEU A 153 -4.96 -7.68 -14.52
C LEU A 153 -5.15 -9.15 -14.95
N GLY A 154 -4.61 -10.08 -14.19
CA GLY A 154 -4.79 -11.52 -14.37
C GLY A 154 -6.05 -12.06 -13.69
N ASN A 155 -6.73 -11.24 -12.88
CA ASN A 155 -7.91 -11.63 -12.10
C ASN A 155 -7.70 -12.94 -11.32
N SER A 156 -6.58 -13.05 -10.62
CA SER A 156 -6.24 -14.28 -9.89
C SER A 156 -5.23 -14.06 -8.76
N LEU A 157 -5.21 -15.00 -7.81
CA LEU A 157 -4.22 -15.12 -6.77
C LEU A 157 -3.38 -16.38 -6.99
N SER A 158 -2.05 -16.25 -7.09
CA SER A 158 -1.14 -17.39 -7.22
C SER A 158 -0.52 -17.73 -5.87
N PRO A 159 -0.64 -18.99 -5.37
CA PRO A 159 -0.07 -19.38 -4.09
C PRO A 159 1.42 -19.72 -4.21
N ILE A 160 2.19 -19.30 -3.20
CA ILE A 160 3.58 -19.71 -2.95
C ILE A 160 3.63 -20.41 -1.59
N ASP A 161 4.28 -21.58 -1.51
CA ASP A 161 4.63 -22.21 -0.24
C ASP A 161 5.90 -21.53 0.32
N PRO A 162 5.81 -20.78 1.43
CA PRO A 162 6.93 -20.05 1.98
C PRO A 162 8.07 -20.96 2.49
N ARG A 163 7.77 -22.20 2.86
CA ARG A 163 8.78 -23.19 3.32
C ARG A 163 9.70 -23.66 2.20
N THR A 164 9.22 -23.64 0.98
CA THR A 164 9.99 -24.09 -0.20
C THR A 164 10.39 -22.94 -1.12
N GLY A 165 9.77 -21.77 -0.96
CA GLY A 165 9.94 -20.60 -1.84
C GLY A 165 9.38 -20.82 -3.25
N ARG A 166 8.46 -21.79 -3.46
CA ARG A 166 7.97 -22.21 -4.77
C ARG A 166 6.46 -22.02 -4.91
N LEU A 167 5.98 -21.93 -6.15
CA LEU A 167 4.54 -21.98 -6.42
C LEU A 167 3.93 -23.27 -5.84
N ALA A 168 2.79 -23.12 -5.16
CA ALA A 168 2.15 -24.21 -4.40
C ALA A 168 0.89 -24.78 -5.08
N GLY A 169 0.58 -24.38 -6.30
CA GLY A 169 -0.59 -24.89 -7.02
C GLY A 169 -1.12 -23.93 -8.08
N PRO A 170 -2.31 -24.21 -8.63
CA PRO A 170 -2.94 -23.34 -9.61
C PRO A 170 -3.38 -22.01 -8.98
N ALA A 171 -3.44 -20.97 -9.80
CA ALA A 171 -3.98 -19.68 -9.37
C ALA A 171 -5.50 -19.78 -9.11
N VAL A 172 -5.95 -19.09 -8.07
CA VAL A 172 -7.37 -19.00 -7.70
C VAL A 172 -8.00 -17.81 -8.41
N PRO A 173 -9.14 -17.95 -9.12
CA PRO A 173 -9.80 -16.84 -9.78
C PRO A 173 -10.38 -15.84 -8.75
N VAL A 174 -9.98 -14.58 -8.85
CA VAL A 174 -10.46 -13.47 -8.02
C VAL A 174 -10.48 -12.21 -8.89
N ALA A 175 -11.60 -11.49 -8.94
CA ALA A 175 -11.72 -10.30 -9.76
C ALA A 175 -10.90 -9.14 -9.19
N ASP A 176 -10.12 -8.48 -10.05
CA ASP A 176 -9.38 -7.24 -9.81
C ASP A 176 -8.62 -7.21 -8.46
N PRO A 177 -7.79 -8.21 -8.13
CA PRO A 177 -7.11 -8.27 -6.85
C PRO A 177 -5.90 -7.31 -6.86
N TYR A 178 -6.15 -6.00 -6.66
CA TYR A 178 -5.07 -5.04 -6.51
C TYR A 178 -4.27 -5.34 -5.24
N ASN A 179 -4.97 -5.50 -4.11
CA ASN A 179 -4.35 -5.88 -2.84
C ASN A 179 -5.21 -6.90 -2.09
N LEU A 180 -4.62 -7.54 -1.08
CA LEU A 180 -5.25 -8.55 -0.25
C LEU A 180 -4.97 -8.27 1.22
N TYR A 181 -6.02 -8.31 2.03
CA TYR A 181 -5.98 -8.18 3.48
C TYR A 181 -6.78 -9.30 4.15
N PHE A 182 -6.67 -9.38 5.46
CA PHE A 182 -7.46 -10.30 6.29
C PHE A 182 -8.02 -9.53 7.48
N THR A 183 -9.27 -9.78 7.85
CA THR A 183 -9.84 -9.21 9.07
C THR A 183 -9.04 -9.69 10.29
N PRO A 184 -8.91 -8.88 11.35
CA PRO A 184 -8.09 -9.23 12.52
C PRO A 184 -8.47 -10.56 13.18
N ASP A 185 -9.74 -10.94 13.11
CA ASP A 185 -10.26 -12.23 13.59
C ASP A 185 -9.98 -13.42 12.65
N GLY A 186 -9.40 -13.16 11.47
CA GLY A 186 -9.10 -14.17 10.45
C GLY A 186 -10.33 -14.76 9.75
N THR A 187 -11.51 -14.22 9.99
CA THR A 187 -12.74 -14.80 9.43
C THR A 187 -12.95 -14.48 7.96
N ASN A 188 -12.42 -13.35 7.47
CA ASN A 188 -12.53 -12.95 6.08
C ASN A 188 -11.19 -12.55 5.45
N ALA A 189 -10.98 -12.93 4.20
CA ALA A 189 -10.07 -12.29 3.29
C ALA A 189 -10.77 -11.07 2.69
N MET A 190 -10.09 -9.92 2.62
CA MET A 190 -10.56 -8.68 2.01
C MET A 190 -9.76 -8.43 0.73
N VAL A 191 -10.38 -8.64 -0.42
CA VAL A 191 -9.77 -8.32 -1.70
C VAL A 191 -10.12 -6.89 -2.08
N ILE A 192 -9.10 -6.07 -2.27
CA ILE A 192 -9.25 -4.69 -2.71
C ILE A 192 -9.30 -4.68 -4.23
N ALA A 193 -10.47 -4.42 -4.77
CA ALA A 193 -10.74 -4.36 -6.20
C ALA A 193 -10.79 -2.89 -6.64
N GLU A 194 -9.59 -2.34 -6.89
CA GLU A 194 -9.34 -0.91 -7.09
C GLU A 194 -10.10 -0.33 -8.27
N ALA A 195 -9.99 -0.98 -9.44
CA ALA A 195 -10.56 -0.48 -10.69
C ALA A 195 -12.09 -0.54 -10.72
N ILE A 196 -12.70 -1.40 -9.91
CA ILE A 196 -14.15 -1.56 -9.82
C ILE A 196 -14.74 -1.00 -8.51
N HIS A 197 -13.96 -0.23 -7.75
CA HIS A 197 -14.35 0.52 -6.55
C HIS A 197 -15.03 -0.34 -5.48
N ARG A 198 -14.46 -1.52 -5.20
CA ARG A 198 -15.11 -2.52 -4.37
C ARG A 198 -14.14 -3.20 -3.41
N ILE A 199 -14.62 -3.59 -2.24
CA ILE A 199 -13.94 -4.46 -1.31
C ILE A 199 -14.75 -5.75 -1.20
N ASP A 200 -14.16 -6.86 -1.61
CA ASP A 200 -14.79 -8.19 -1.53
C ASP A 200 -14.36 -8.90 -0.26
N PHE A 201 -15.31 -9.22 0.61
CA PHE A 201 -15.13 -10.11 1.74
C PHE A 201 -15.31 -11.55 1.29
N ARG A 202 -14.28 -12.36 1.48
CA ARG A 202 -14.19 -13.72 0.96
C ARG A 202 -13.80 -14.71 2.05
N ASP A 203 -14.07 -15.97 1.84
CA ASP A 203 -13.51 -17.02 2.68
C ASP A 203 -11.96 -16.98 2.64
N PRO A 204 -11.27 -16.96 3.78
CA PRO A 204 -9.82 -16.75 3.81
C PRO A 204 -8.99 -17.94 3.26
N HIS A 205 -9.60 -19.11 3.07
CA HIS A 205 -8.93 -20.31 2.57
C HIS A 205 -9.30 -20.65 1.13
N THR A 206 -10.57 -20.50 0.78
CA THR A 206 -11.09 -20.88 -0.55
C THR A 206 -11.25 -19.69 -1.49
N PHE A 207 -11.24 -18.47 -0.95
CA PHE A 207 -11.59 -17.21 -1.62
C PHE A 207 -13.00 -17.18 -2.22
N ALA A 208 -13.89 -18.05 -1.80
CA ALA A 208 -15.31 -17.97 -2.14
C ALA A 208 -15.88 -16.62 -1.67
N LEU A 209 -16.55 -15.90 -2.57
CA LEU A 209 -17.15 -14.60 -2.28
C LEU A 209 -18.28 -14.76 -1.26
N ARG A 210 -18.27 -13.96 -0.20
CA ARG A 210 -19.29 -13.89 0.85
C ARG A 210 -20.09 -12.60 0.76
N HIS A 211 -19.42 -11.48 0.60
CA HIS A 211 -20.02 -10.15 0.51
C HIS A 211 -19.17 -9.23 -0.35
N SER A 212 -19.80 -8.30 -1.07
CA SER A 212 -19.13 -7.24 -1.81
C SER A 212 -19.59 -5.88 -1.30
N LEU A 213 -18.64 -5.08 -0.82
CA LEU A 213 -18.89 -3.71 -0.40
C LEU A 213 -18.52 -2.77 -1.54
N ASP A 214 -19.51 -2.12 -2.13
CA ASP A 214 -19.30 -1.01 -3.05
C ASP A 214 -18.90 0.24 -2.25
N VAL A 215 -17.71 0.76 -2.50
CA VAL A 215 -17.23 1.99 -1.87
C VAL A 215 -17.50 3.23 -2.74
N GLY A 216 -18.12 3.05 -3.89
CA GLY A 216 -18.61 4.10 -4.78
C GLY A 216 -17.54 5.01 -5.37
N SER A 217 -17.97 5.97 -6.17
CA SER A 217 -17.09 6.96 -6.81
C SER A 217 -16.43 7.92 -5.83
N LEU A 218 -16.94 8.03 -4.60
CA LEU A 218 -16.31 8.83 -3.54
C LEU A 218 -14.98 8.22 -3.07
N CYS A 219 -14.74 6.93 -3.36
CA CYS A 219 -13.50 6.23 -3.10
C CYS A 219 -12.95 5.59 -4.39
N ALA A 220 -12.85 6.37 -5.47
CA ALA A 220 -12.15 5.91 -6.67
C ALA A 220 -10.68 5.62 -6.35
N GLY A 221 -10.19 4.46 -6.80
CA GLY A 221 -8.84 3.99 -6.50
C GLY A 221 -8.69 3.53 -5.04
N VAL A 222 -9.67 2.76 -4.51
CA VAL A 222 -9.48 2.11 -3.20
C VAL A 222 -8.28 1.15 -3.26
N ASN A 223 -7.27 1.34 -2.38
CA ASN A 223 -6.03 0.57 -2.56
C ASN A 223 -5.37 0.03 -1.29
N HIS A 224 -5.09 0.83 -0.27
CA HIS A 224 -4.42 0.37 0.95
C HIS A 224 -5.31 0.47 2.17
N VAL A 225 -5.11 -0.44 3.14
CA VAL A 225 -5.95 -0.57 4.34
C VAL A 225 -5.07 -0.82 5.57
N ASP A 226 -5.45 -0.27 6.72
CA ASP A 226 -5.01 -0.76 8.02
C ASP A 226 -6.23 -0.82 8.97
N PHE A 227 -6.07 -1.43 10.14
CA PHE A 227 -7.14 -1.85 11.02
C PHE A 227 -7.06 -1.20 12.39
N SER A 228 -8.21 -0.89 12.98
CA SER A 228 -8.30 -0.42 14.35
C SER A 228 -7.74 -1.47 15.33
N PRO A 229 -7.24 -1.04 16.50
CA PRO A 229 -6.67 -1.99 17.48
C PRO A 229 -7.65 -3.04 17.97
N ASP A 230 -8.93 -2.68 18.07
CA ASP A 230 -10.02 -3.57 18.49
C ASP A 230 -10.60 -4.40 17.35
N GLY A 231 -10.16 -4.17 16.10
CA GLY A 231 -10.63 -4.90 14.93
C GLY A 231 -12.06 -4.56 14.50
N THR A 232 -12.66 -3.49 15.04
CA THR A 232 -14.05 -3.14 14.71
C THR A 232 -14.20 -2.34 13.43
N TYR A 233 -13.18 -1.57 13.05
CA TYR A 233 -13.18 -0.82 11.80
C TYR A 233 -11.82 -0.86 11.09
N ALA A 234 -11.85 -0.53 9.82
CA ALA A 234 -10.67 -0.30 8.99
C ALA A 234 -10.76 1.09 8.33
N ILE A 235 -9.60 1.66 7.99
CA ILE A 235 -9.53 2.84 7.13
C ILE A 235 -8.78 2.44 5.85
N ALA A 236 -9.39 2.75 4.70
CA ALA A 236 -8.78 2.54 3.40
C ALA A 236 -8.52 3.87 2.68
N THR A 237 -7.47 3.88 1.87
CA THR A 237 -7.10 5.01 1.02
C THR A 237 -7.83 4.94 -0.32
N CYS A 238 -8.20 6.09 -0.87
CA CYS A 238 -8.92 6.27 -2.12
C CYS A 238 -8.07 7.19 -3.01
N GLU A 239 -7.07 6.62 -3.68
CA GLU A 239 -5.99 7.33 -4.37
C GLU A 239 -6.50 8.37 -5.35
N PHE A 240 -7.41 7.97 -6.26
CA PHE A 240 -7.86 8.85 -7.34
C PHE A 240 -8.96 9.83 -6.90
N ALA A 241 -9.53 9.64 -5.70
CA ALA A 241 -10.54 10.52 -5.13
C ALA A 241 -9.96 11.54 -4.13
N GLY A 242 -8.70 11.41 -3.73
CA GLY A 242 -8.09 12.25 -2.70
C GLY A 242 -8.78 12.12 -1.34
N ARG A 243 -9.21 10.91 -0.97
CA ARG A 243 -10.02 10.63 0.22
C ARG A 243 -9.55 9.41 0.99
N LEU A 244 -10.11 9.27 2.18
CA LEU A 244 -10.12 8.02 2.94
C LEU A 244 -11.56 7.55 3.10
N VAL A 245 -11.74 6.23 3.24
CA VAL A 245 -13.02 5.62 3.61
C VAL A 245 -12.85 4.84 4.91
N LYS A 246 -13.76 5.04 5.87
CA LYS A 246 -13.83 4.28 7.12
C LYS A 246 -14.91 3.22 6.98
N ILE A 247 -14.58 1.97 7.34
CA ILE A 247 -15.36 0.77 7.07
C ILE A 247 -15.64 0.06 8.38
N ASP A 248 -16.90 -0.23 8.66
CA ASP A 248 -17.33 -1.13 9.72
C ASP A 248 -17.03 -2.58 9.30
N LEU A 249 -16.18 -3.28 10.05
CA LEU A 249 -15.80 -4.66 9.73
C LEU A 249 -16.85 -5.68 10.22
N VAL A 250 -17.67 -5.30 11.22
CA VAL A 250 -18.72 -6.18 11.75
C VAL A 250 -19.91 -6.24 10.79
N HIS A 251 -20.38 -5.07 10.33
CA HIS A 251 -21.52 -4.97 9.42
C HIS A 251 -21.10 -4.90 7.94
N GLN A 252 -19.78 -4.86 7.65
CA GLN A 252 -19.21 -4.78 6.31
C GLN A 252 -19.82 -3.64 5.49
N SER A 253 -19.82 -2.43 6.07
CA SER A 253 -20.46 -1.24 5.51
C SER A 253 -19.58 -0.01 5.63
N VAL A 254 -19.84 1.01 4.80
CA VAL A 254 -19.14 2.30 4.87
C VAL A 254 -19.68 3.13 6.04
N LEU A 255 -18.79 3.56 6.93
CA LEU A 255 -19.08 4.49 8.04
C LEU A 255 -18.99 5.96 7.61
N GLY A 256 -18.11 6.27 6.65
CA GLY A 256 -17.95 7.65 6.16
C GLY A 256 -16.70 7.82 5.31
N TYR A 257 -16.54 9.05 4.79
CA TYR A 257 -15.41 9.47 3.98
C TYR A 257 -14.75 10.71 4.59
N LEU A 258 -13.40 10.78 4.50
CA LEU A 258 -12.63 11.96 4.87
C LEU A 258 -11.99 12.54 3.62
N ASP A 259 -12.29 13.78 3.29
CA ASP A 259 -11.70 14.50 2.17
C ASP A 259 -10.32 15.07 2.58
N LEU A 260 -9.27 14.69 1.89
CA LEU A 260 -7.89 15.18 2.08
C LEU A 260 -7.56 16.34 1.13
N GLY A 261 -8.45 16.60 0.17
CA GLY A 261 -8.30 17.64 -0.84
C GLY A 261 -8.20 17.07 -2.26
N ARG A 262 -8.60 17.89 -3.25
CA ARG A 262 -8.68 17.47 -4.67
C ARG A 262 -7.35 17.08 -5.29
N SER A 263 -6.24 17.57 -4.73
CA SER A 263 -4.89 17.26 -5.19
C SER A 263 -4.22 16.15 -4.38
N ALA A 264 -4.86 15.63 -3.35
CA ALA A 264 -4.32 14.53 -2.57
C ALA A 264 -4.32 13.22 -3.38
N ALA A 265 -3.31 12.40 -3.18
CA ALA A 265 -3.22 11.04 -3.73
C ALA A 265 -2.76 10.09 -2.61
N PRO A 266 -3.68 9.73 -1.68
CA PRO A 266 -3.35 8.90 -0.54
C PRO A 266 -2.99 7.49 -0.99
N GLN A 267 -1.85 6.99 -0.49
CA GLN A 267 -1.29 5.69 -0.80
C GLN A 267 -1.29 4.79 0.44
N ASP A 268 -0.12 4.31 0.86
CA ASP A 268 -0.03 3.41 2.01
C ASP A 268 -0.55 4.08 3.29
N ILE A 269 -1.07 3.27 4.20
CA ILE A 269 -1.61 3.69 5.49
C ILE A 269 -1.11 2.77 6.58
N LYS A 270 -0.68 3.35 7.71
CA LYS A 270 -0.22 2.62 8.90
C LYS A 270 -0.73 3.31 10.17
N ILE A 271 -1.17 2.51 11.12
CA ILE A 271 -1.50 3.00 12.46
C ILE A 271 -0.23 3.05 13.32
N GLU A 272 -0.12 4.05 14.22
CA GLU A 272 0.97 4.10 15.20
C GLU A 272 0.86 2.97 16.25
N PRO A 273 1.95 2.60 16.96
CA PRO A 273 1.90 1.56 17.99
C PRO A 273 0.82 1.80 19.06
N ALA A 274 0.61 3.05 19.48
CA ALA A 274 -0.43 3.41 20.46
C ALA A 274 -1.87 3.28 19.93
N GLY A 275 -2.05 2.99 18.65
CA GLY A 275 -3.36 2.65 18.08
C GLY A 275 -4.33 3.82 17.85
N ARG A 276 -3.88 5.07 17.94
CA ARG A 276 -4.76 6.26 17.79
C ARG A 276 -4.58 7.00 16.49
N ILE A 277 -3.33 7.26 16.11
CA ILE A 277 -3.00 8.11 14.97
C ILE A 277 -2.63 7.23 13.79
N TRP A 278 -3.23 7.54 12.67
CA TRP A 278 -2.98 6.88 11.40
C TRP A 278 -2.11 7.78 10.54
N TYR A 279 -1.11 7.20 9.93
CA TYR A 279 -0.18 7.82 9.02
C TYR A 279 -0.58 7.42 7.60
N VAL A 280 -0.83 8.38 6.74
CA VAL A 280 -1.26 8.18 5.35
C VAL A 280 -0.25 8.86 4.44
N ALA A 281 0.44 8.09 3.62
CA ALA A 281 1.32 8.66 2.60
C ALA A 281 0.48 9.40 1.55
N ASP A 282 0.74 10.68 1.36
CA ASP A 282 0.15 11.46 0.28
C ASP A 282 1.22 11.74 -0.78
N MET A 283 1.11 11.00 -1.87
CA MET A 283 2.07 11.05 -2.96
C MET A 283 2.15 12.46 -3.57
N ASN A 284 1.03 13.10 -3.77
CA ASN A 284 0.97 14.42 -4.38
C ASN A 284 1.38 15.54 -3.44
N ALA A 285 1.11 15.42 -2.14
CA ALA A 285 1.55 16.40 -1.15
C ALA A 285 3.05 16.23 -0.79
N GLY A 286 3.67 15.10 -1.11
CA GLY A 286 5.06 14.82 -0.79
C GLY A 286 5.31 14.65 0.70
N GLY A 287 4.44 13.92 1.38
CA GLY A 287 4.55 13.71 2.82
C GLY A 287 3.50 12.75 3.36
N VAL A 288 3.28 12.83 4.65
CA VAL A 288 2.43 11.93 5.40
C VAL A 288 1.36 12.72 6.17
N ASP A 289 0.11 12.47 5.88
CA ASP A 289 -1.03 12.97 6.63
C ASP A 289 -1.17 12.22 7.96
N LEU A 290 -1.47 12.96 9.03
CA LEU A 290 -1.79 12.40 10.34
C LEU A 290 -3.29 12.47 10.56
N ILE A 291 -3.91 11.33 10.83
CA ILE A 291 -5.35 11.18 10.97
C ILE A 291 -5.67 10.66 12.38
N ASP A 292 -6.57 11.33 13.09
CA ASP A 292 -7.22 10.75 14.26
C ASP A 292 -8.26 9.73 13.76
N GLY A 293 -8.05 8.45 14.03
CA GLY A 293 -8.88 7.38 13.49
C GLY A 293 -10.28 7.34 14.09
N ASP A 294 -10.43 7.72 15.36
CA ASP A 294 -11.73 7.71 16.05
C ASP A 294 -12.58 8.89 15.62
N ALA A 295 -12.03 10.11 15.69
CA ALA A 295 -12.70 11.31 15.21
C ALA A 295 -12.82 11.37 13.68
N PHE A 296 -12.06 10.57 12.97
CA PHE A 296 -11.94 10.49 11.52
C PHE A 296 -11.68 11.87 10.89
N THR A 297 -10.63 12.54 11.39
CA THR A 297 -10.22 13.89 10.98
C THR A 297 -8.71 13.98 10.76
N LYS A 298 -8.29 14.81 9.81
CA LYS A 298 -6.88 15.15 9.61
C LYS A 298 -6.41 16.10 10.70
N ILE A 299 -5.37 15.72 11.43
CA ILE A 299 -4.84 16.48 12.58
C ILE A 299 -3.45 17.06 12.33
N GLY A 300 -2.79 16.69 11.22
CA GLY A 300 -1.46 17.18 10.92
C GLY A 300 -0.93 16.67 9.60
N PHE A 301 0.32 17.09 9.27
CA PHE A 301 1.06 16.67 8.09
C PHE A 301 2.56 16.71 8.38
N VAL A 302 3.30 15.71 7.91
CA VAL A 302 4.76 15.60 8.00
C VAL A 302 5.33 15.59 6.58
N PRO A 303 5.99 16.68 6.11
CA PRO A 303 6.64 16.67 4.81
C PRO A 303 7.81 15.70 4.82
N THR A 304 7.88 14.75 3.87
CA THR A 304 8.94 13.73 3.80
C THR A 304 9.79 13.89 2.56
N GLY A 305 9.18 13.82 1.40
CA GLY A 305 9.85 13.93 0.11
C GLY A 305 8.87 13.69 -1.03
N PRO A 306 9.28 13.96 -2.28
CA PRO A 306 8.40 13.82 -3.44
C PRO A 306 7.86 12.41 -3.58
N GLU A 307 6.56 12.29 -3.80
CA GLU A 307 5.85 11.02 -4.00
C GLU A 307 6.03 10.03 -2.85
N ALA A 308 5.72 10.47 -1.62
CA ALA A 308 5.63 9.58 -0.45
C ALA A 308 4.68 8.42 -0.74
N HIS A 309 5.12 7.16 -0.53
CA HIS A 309 4.36 5.99 -0.95
C HIS A 309 4.32 4.88 0.10
N GLY A 310 5.24 3.90 0.08
CA GLY A 310 5.24 2.79 1.03
C GLY A 310 5.72 3.18 2.42
N MET A 311 5.10 2.65 3.47
CA MET A 311 5.42 2.95 4.87
C MET A 311 5.56 1.69 5.71
N TYR A 312 6.61 1.62 6.56
CA TYR A 312 6.92 0.43 7.35
C TYR A 312 7.39 0.80 8.75
N PRO A 313 6.73 0.31 9.81
CA PRO A 313 7.20 0.50 11.19
C PRO A 313 8.54 -0.21 11.41
N SER A 314 9.44 0.40 12.19
CA SER A 314 10.64 -0.25 12.69
C SER A 314 10.26 -1.40 13.63
N ARG A 315 11.13 -2.42 13.74
CA ARG A 315 10.83 -3.59 14.59
C ARG A 315 10.89 -3.31 16.09
N ASP A 316 11.39 -2.15 16.49
CA ASP A 316 11.34 -1.68 17.87
C ASP A 316 10.13 -0.77 18.18
N GLY A 317 9.27 -0.54 17.16
CA GLY A 317 8.04 0.26 17.29
C GLY A 317 8.27 1.77 17.48
N ARG A 318 9.50 2.29 17.29
CA ARG A 318 9.81 3.71 17.54
C ARG A 318 9.72 4.60 16.31
N TYR A 319 9.89 4.03 15.12
CA TYR A 319 10.03 4.78 13.88
C TYR A 319 9.12 4.25 12.77
N LEU A 320 8.81 5.12 11.83
CA LEU A 320 8.14 4.80 10.57
C LEU A 320 9.07 5.16 9.42
N TYR A 321 9.42 4.19 8.60
CA TYR A 321 10.15 4.38 7.34
C TYR A 321 9.17 4.74 6.23
N VAL A 322 9.43 5.82 5.50
CA VAL A 322 8.60 6.31 4.39
C VAL A 322 9.43 6.31 3.12
N ALA A 323 9.03 5.52 2.13
CA ALA A 323 9.64 5.54 0.81
C ALA A 323 9.13 6.74 0.01
N ASN A 324 10.04 7.59 -0.47
CA ASN A 324 9.74 8.71 -1.35
C ASN A 324 10.25 8.38 -2.77
N ARG A 325 9.37 8.25 -3.74
CA ARG A 325 9.70 7.83 -5.12
C ARG A 325 10.53 8.84 -5.90
N GLY A 326 10.61 10.10 -5.44
CA GLY A 326 11.50 11.10 -6.02
C GLY A 326 11.03 11.74 -7.32
N GLY A 327 9.74 11.81 -7.60
CA GLY A 327 9.20 12.43 -8.82
C GLY A 327 9.05 11.46 -9.99
N MET A 328 8.61 10.24 -9.70
CA MET A 328 8.39 9.19 -10.69
C MET A 328 7.20 9.44 -11.61
N MET A 329 6.16 10.07 -11.11
CA MET A 329 4.95 10.41 -11.87
C MET A 329 5.22 11.63 -12.75
N THR A 330 5.89 11.41 -13.87
CA THR A 330 6.03 12.46 -14.85
C THR A 330 4.69 12.77 -15.51
N SER A 331 4.22 13.98 -15.33
CA SER A 331 3.63 14.90 -16.29
C SER A 331 2.36 14.54 -17.07
N ASP A 332 1.94 13.30 -17.22
CA ASP A 332 0.76 13.03 -18.03
C ASP A 332 -0.54 13.12 -17.24
N MET A 333 -0.47 13.17 -15.91
CA MET A 333 -1.65 13.29 -15.05
C MET A 333 -1.65 14.53 -14.14
N VAL A 334 -0.50 15.09 -13.75
CA VAL A 334 -0.43 16.36 -12.99
C VAL A 334 0.93 17.04 -13.24
N PRO A 335 0.99 18.35 -13.56
CA PRO A 335 2.24 19.07 -13.71
C PRO A 335 2.82 19.42 -12.34
N PHE A 336 3.69 18.56 -11.80
CA PHE A 336 4.52 18.93 -10.65
C PHE A 336 5.87 19.47 -11.12
N PRO A 337 6.43 20.49 -10.45
CA PRO A 337 7.81 20.89 -10.71
C PRO A 337 8.72 19.71 -10.35
N HIS A 338 9.48 19.24 -11.33
CA HIS A 338 10.49 18.22 -11.17
C HIS A 338 11.53 18.68 -10.13
N HIS A 339 11.41 18.22 -8.90
CA HIS A 339 12.50 18.27 -7.96
C HIS A 339 13.34 17.02 -8.22
N GLY A 340 14.43 17.22 -8.91
CA GLY A 340 15.41 16.22 -9.38
C GLY A 340 15.26 14.82 -8.80
N ASP A 341 15.28 13.84 -9.63
CA ASP A 341 15.12 12.38 -9.53
C ASP A 341 15.78 11.69 -8.32
N GLN A 342 15.60 12.18 -7.10
CA GLN A 342 16.23 11.62 -5.92
C GLN A 342 15.18 10.98 -5.01
N GLY A 343 14.91 9.70 -5.25
CA GLY A 343 14.22 8.89 -4.29
C GLY A 343 15.00 8.80 -2.97
N SER A 344 14.29 8.65 -1.87
CA SER A 344 14.86 8.58 -0.52
C SER A 344 13.98 7.79 0.41
N VAL A 345 14.50 7.49 1.60
CA VAL A 345 13.70 7.00 2.73
C VAL A 345 13.75 8.04 3.82
N SER A 346 12.58 8.57 4.22
CA SER A 346 12.45 9.41 5.40
C SER A 346 12.09 8.56 6.62
N VAL A 347 12.64 8.90 7.78
CA VAL A 347 12.39 8.21 9.04
C VAL A 347 11.65 9.16 9.97
N ILE A 348 10.43 8.82 10.32
CA ILE A 348 9.58 9.59 11.24
C ILE A 348 9.64 8.91 12.62
N SER A 349 9.87 9.68 13.68
CA SER A 349 9.69 9.20 15.06
C SER A 349 8.21 9.23 15.43
N PHE A 350 7.65 8.11 15.88
CA PHE A 350 6.27 8.07 16.39
C PHE A 350 6.07 8.97 17.61
N ALA A 351 7.07 9.02 18.51
CA ALA A 351 6.99 9.81 19.74
C ALA A 351 6.92 11.33 19.48
N THR A 352 7.65 11.83 18.48
CA THR A 352 7.72 13.27 18.18
C THR A 352 6.94 13.68 16.95
N ARG A 353 6.53 12.71 16.10
CA ARG A 353 5.88 12.92 14.80
C ARG A 353 6.70 13.83 13.87
N LYS A 354 8.02 13.70 13.94
CA LYS A 354 8.98 14.48 13.15
C LYS A 354 9.96 13.57 12.46
N ILE A 355 10.51 14.05 11.33
CA ILE A 355 11.64 13.39 10.66
C ILE A 355 12.86 13.45 11.57
N VAL A 356 13.52 12.31 11.76
CA VAL A 356 14.77 12.17 12.52
C VAL A 356 15.95 11.78 11.64
N ALA A 357 15.70 11.23 10.45
CA ALA A 357 16.71 10.91 9.46
C ALA A 357 16.10 10.90 8.04
N THR A 358 16.94 11.07 7.03
CA THR A 358 16.59 10.83 5.62
C THR A 358 17.77 10.12 4.96
N TRP A 359 17.48 8.97 4.32
CA TRP A 359 18.49 8.17 3.63
C TRP A 359 18.36 8.37 2.13
N PRO A 360 19.31 9.05 1.48
CA PRO A 360 19.28 9.26 0.04
C PRO A 360 19.63 7.97 -0.71
N ILE A 361 19.15 7.86 -1.95
CA ILE A 361 19.64 6.86 -2.91
C ILE A 361 20.69 7.55 -3.79
N PRO A 362 21.98 7.20 -3.67
CA PRO A 362 23.04 7.80 -4.47
C PRO A 362 22.80 7.59 -5.97
N GLY A 363 22.79 8.67 -6.74
CA GLY A 363 22.50 8.61 -8.18
C GLY A 363 21.03 8.65 -8.55
N GLY A 364 20.15 8.77 -7.55
CA GLY A 364 18.71 8.75 -7.73
C GLY A 364 18.11 7.35 -7.74
N GLY A 365 16.79 7.27 -7.66
CA GLY A 365 16.08 5.99 -7.65
C GLY A 365 14.59 6.19 -7.36
N THR A 366 13.84 5.10 -7.40
CA THR A 366 12.39 5.12 -7.23
C THR A 366 11.93 4.11 -6.18
N PRO A 367 12.34 4.24 -4.89
CA PRO A 367 11.93 3.31 -3.85
C PRO A 367 10.42 3.37 -3.68
N ASP A 368 9.79 2.19 -3.58
CA ASP A 368 8.35 2.06 -3.68
C ASP A 368 7.77 1.28 -2.49
N MET A 369 7.57 0.00 -2.64
CA MET A 369 6.93 -0.86 -1.67
C MET A 369 7.88 -1.95 -1.15
N GLY A 370 7.72 -2.35 0.11
CA GLY A 370 8.57 -3.40 0.67
C GLY A 370 8.24 -3.83 2.08
N ASN A 371 9.23 -4.10 2.87
CA ASN A 371 9.12 -4.29 4.32
C ASN A 371 10.50 -4.40 4.99
N VAL A 372 10.47 -4.42 6.33
CA VAL A 372 11.62 -4.64 7.20
C VAL A 372 11.80 -6.14 7.45
N ASN A 373 13.03 -6.64 7.46
CA ASN A 373 13.32 -8.04 7.79
C ASN A 373 13.03 -8.38 9.27
N ALA A 374 13.19 -9.66 9.62
CA ALA A 374 12.73 -10.18 10.92
C ALA A 374 13.43 -9.55 12.14
N ASP A 375 14.72 -9.24 12.03
CA ASP A 375 15.52 -8.65 13.11
C ASP A 375 15.53 -7.12 13.10
N GLY A 376 14.91 -6.50 12.07
CA GLY A 376 14.82 -5.05 11.94
C GLY A 376 16.08 -4.37 11.39
N THR A 377 17.09 -5.13 10.98
CA THR A 377 18.38 -4.55 10.53
C THR A 377 18.36 -4.06 9.08
N ARG A 378 17.41 -4.52 8.28
CA ARG A 378 17.33 -4.20 6.85
C ARG A 378 15.92 -3.83 6.41
N LEU A 379 15.80 -2.72 5.70
CA LEU A 379 14.62 -2.34 4.95
C LEU A 379 14.82 -2.71 3.48
N TRP A 380 13.87 -3.44 2.91
CA TRP A 380 13.84 -3.86 1.52
C TRP A 380 12.74 -3.12 0.78
N LEU A 381 13.08 -2.41 -0.30
CA LEU A 381 12.12 -1.65 -1.10
C LEU A 381 12.28 -1.99 -2.58
N SER A 382 11.19 -2.25 -3.27
CA SER A 382 11.18 -2.30 -4.72
C SER A 382 11.53 -0.95 -5.30
N GLY A 383 12.25 -0.93 -6.41
CA GLY A 383 12.56 0.27 -7.19
C GLY A 383 11.78 0.23 -8.49
N ARG A 384 10.54 0.73 -8.49
CA ARG A 384 9.55 0.47 -9.53
C ARG A 384 10.05 0.80 -10.94
N ARG A 385 10.66 1.97 -11.15
CA ARG A 385 11.22 2.35 -12.45
C ARG A 385 12.70 2.03 -12.61
N SER A 386 13.35 1.69 -11.51
CA SER A 386 14.76 1.32 -11.50
C SER A 386 14.98 -0.16 -11.79
N ASN A 387 13.92 -0.99 -11.71
CA ASN A 387 13.95 -2.45 -11.92
C ASN A 387 14.95 -3.16 -10.98
N VAL A 388 15.04 -2.69 -9.74
CA VAL A 388 15.89 -3.23 -8.69
C VAL A 388 15.10 -3.42 -7.39
N VAL A 389 15.72 -4.08 -6.43
CA VAL A 389 15.33 -4.00 -5.02
C VAL A 389 16.45 -3.27 -4.28
N TYR A 390 16.09 -2.18 -3.60
CA TYR A 390 16.97 -1.46 -2.70
C TYR A 390 17.02 -2.16 -1.34
N VAL A 391 18.20 -2.33 -0.80
CA VAL A 391 18.43 -2.86 0.54
C VAL A 391 19.11 -1.79 1.38
N PHE A 392 18.43 -1.32 2.42
CA PHE A 392 18.96 -0.32 3.35
C PHE A 392 19.35 -1.01 4.66
N ASP A 393 20.46 -0.54 5.26
CA ASP A 393 20.75 -0.69 6.68
C ASP A 393 19.84 0.29 7.45
N THR A 394 19.16 -0.18 8.47
CA THR A 394 18.21 0.64 9.24
C THR A 394 18.84 1.38 10.42
N GLY A 395 20.13 1.21 10.63
CA GLY A 395 20.84 1.81 11.78
C GLY A 395 20.83 0.92 13.02
N GLY A 396 21.31 -0.33 12.87
CA GLY A 396 21.44 -1.31 13.95
C GLY A 396 20.21 -2.17 14.17
N GLN A 397 20.24 -3.03 15.21
CA GLN A 397 19.15 -3.95 15.51
C GLN A 397 17.84 -3.23 15.81
N GLY A 398 16.77 -3.68 15.18
CA GLY A 398 15.45 -3.09 15.29
C GLY A 398 15.33 -1.67 14.71
N GLY A 399 16.39 -1.12 14.09
CA GLY A 399 16.43 0.28 13.66
C GLY A 399 16.78 1.24 14.81
N ALA A 400 17.60 0.81 15.77
CA ALA A 400 17.86 1.51 17.03
C ALA A 400 18.44 2.92 16.85
N ASP A 401 19.26 3.15 15.82
CA ASP A 401 19.81 4.46 15.47
C ASP A 401 19.61 4.78 13.98
N PRO A 402 18.46 5.32 13.59
CA PRO A 402 18.15 5.61 12.20
C PRO A 402 19.04 6.68 11.58
N THR A 403 19.82 7.45 12.38
CA THR A 403 20.75 8.46 11.83
C THR A 403 21.93 7.81 11.12
N THR A 404 22.22 6.53 11.37
CA THR A 404 23.28 5.75 10.72
C THR A 404 22.79 4.92 9.53
N GLY A 405 21.48 4.94 9.25
CA GLY A 405 20.89 4.20 8.15
C GLY A 405 21.37 4.65 6.78
N ARG A 406 21.52 3.71 5.85
CA ARG A 406 22.03 3.97 4.49
C ARG A 406 21.67 2.87 3.51
N LEU A 407 21.71 3.19 2.22
CA LEU A 407 21.64 2.18 1.16
C LEU A 407 22.89 1.27 1.24
N LEU A 408 22.66 -0.04 1.25
CA LEU A 408 23.70 -1.07 1.20
C LEU A 408 23.97 -1.53 -0.23
N THR A 409 22.92 -1.85 -0.97
CA THR A 409 23.02 -2.41 -2.33
C THR A 409 21.71 -2.29 -3.09
N GLU A 410 21.82 -2.47 -4.39
CA GLU A 410 20.71 -2.60 -5.33
C GLU A 410 20.79 -3.99 -5.99
N ILE A 411 19.68 -4.70 -6.01
CA ILE A 411 19.60 -6.05 -6.58
C ILE A 411 18.73 -5.99 -7.83
N PRO A 412 19.28 -6.22 -9.04
CA PRO A 412 18.48 -6.25 -10.27
C PRO A 412 17.40 -7.34 -10.22
N VAL A 413 16.18 -7.01 -10.62
CA VAL A 413 15.03 -7.91 -10.72
C VAL A 413 14.29 -7.71 -12.05
N GLY A 414 13.08 -8.21 -12.20
CA GLY A 414 12.26 -7.96 -13.39
C GLY A 414 11.74 -6.52 -13.48
N HIS A 415 10.92 -6.25 -14.50
CA HIS A 415 10.44 -4.90 -14.81
C HIS A 415 9.26 -4.50 -13.94
N GLU A 416 9.29 -3.24 -13.49
CA GLU A 416 8.29 -2.62 -12.62
C GLU A 416 8.02 -3.44 -11.35
N PRO A 417 9.04 -3.73 -10.51
CA PRO A 417 8.82 -4.40 -9.24
C PRO A 417 7.94 -3.53 -8.34
N HIS A 418 7.03 -4.17 -7.55
CA HIS A 418 6.10 -3.47 -6.67
C HIS A 418 6.04 -4.09 -5.27
N GLY A 419 4.88 -4.36 -4.71
CA GLY A 419 4.66 -4.77 -3.33
C GLY A 419 5.32 -6.09 -2.95
N LEU A 420 6.62 -6.05 -2.65
CA LEU A 420 7.41 -7.22 -2.27
C LEU A 420 7.10 -7.67 -0.83
N ALA A 421 7.21 -8.97 -0.59
CA ALA A 421 7.16 -9.55 0.75
C ALA A 421 8.55 -9.98 1.21
N VAL A 422 8.98 -9.48 2.37
CA VAL A 422 10.16 -9.98 3.09
C VAL A 422 9.70 -11.11 4.00
N TRP A 423 10.32 -12.28 3.97
CA TRP A 423 9.87 -13.45 4.70
C TRP A 423 11.04 -14.21 5.33
N PRO A 424 10.87 -14.82 6.56
CA PRO A 424 9.72 -14.68 7.45
C PRO A 424 9.66 -13.33 8.17
N GLN A 425 8.50 -13.01 8.75
CA GLN A 425 8.29 -11.80 9.54
C GLN A 425 7.81 -12.15 10.97
N PRO A 426 8.19 -11.32 11.98
CA PRO A 426 7.64 -11.47 13.33
C PRO A 426 6.15 -11.12 13.33
N GLY A 427 5.40 -11.80 14.22
CA GLY A 427 3.95 -11.67 14.37
C GLY A 427 3.26 -13.00 14.55
N ARG A 428 2.06 -12.97 15.08
CA ARG A 428 1.21 -14.16 15.30
C ARG A 428 0.37 -14.48 14.06
N TYR A 429 -0.06 -13.46 13.35
CA TYR A 429 -0.88 -13.54 12.14
C TYR A 429 -0.64 -12.33 11.24
N SER A 430 -1.00 -12.44 9.98
CA SER A 430 -0.90 -11.37 8.99
C SER A 430 -2.26 -10.70 8.77
N LEU A 431 -2.28 -9.39 8.74
CA LEU A 431 -3.43 -8.62 8.26
C LEU A 431 -3.38 -8.33 6.75
N GLY A 432 -2.35 -8.85 6.08
CA GLY A 432 -2.22 -8.74 4.63
C GLY A 432 -1.22 -7.71 4.14
N HIS A 433 -1.44 -7.18 2.96
CA HIS A 433 -0.54 -6.30 2.22
C HIS A 433 0.85 -6.96 2.08
N THR A 434 1.94 -6.23 2.22
CA THR A 434 3.31 -6.78 2.22
C THR A 434 3.72 -7.41 3.56
N GLY A 435 2.77 -7.65 4.45
CA GLY A 435 2.94 -8.23 5.77
C GLY A 435 2.73 -7.23 6.91
N ILE A 436 1.50 -6.72 7.05
CA ILE A 436 1.08 -6.02 8.28
C ILE A 436 0.85 -7.11 9.32
N MET A 437 1.77 -7.23 10.25
CA MET A 437 1.77 -8.29 11.27
C MET A 437 1.22 -7.78 12.59
N ARG A 438 0.50 -8.68 13.32
CA ARG A 438 0.02 -8.42 14.68
C ARG A 438 0.36 -9.56 15.61
#